data_aea39a050adb0b748047b9a02a5f0392
#
_entry.id   aea39a050adb0b748047b9a02a5f0392
#
_cell.length_a   1.000
_cell.length_b   1.000
_cell.length_c   1.000
_cell.angle_alpha   90.00
_cell.angle_beta   90.00
_cell.angle_gamma   90.00
#
_symmetry.space_group_name_H-M   'P 1'
#
loop_
_entity.id
_entity.type
_entity.pdbx_description
1 polymer ?
#
loop_
_entity_poly.entity_id
_entity_poly.type
_entity_poly.pdbx_seq_one_letter_code
_entity_poly.pdbx_strand_id
1 'polypeptide(L)'
;MTRQEVSTPGAPAAIGPYSQAIAIDGFVFCSGQVGLDPITGQLGDGIEDQTERTMLNLEAVLAAAGASMADIVKTTIFLTDLVNFSTVNAIYSSHIVGPAPARSTVQVAALPRSALVEIEATARHAS
;
A
#
# COMPACT_ATOMS: atom_id res chain seq x y z
N MET A 1 -3.14 -1.72 25.51
CA MET A 1 -2.33 -1.08 24.46
C MET A 1 -3.23 -0.25 23.59
N THR A 2 -2.82 0.99 23.33
CA THR A 2 -3.63 1.94 22.58
C THR A 2 -3.19 1.94 21.12
N ARG A 3 -4.14 1.79 20.23
CA ARG A 3 -3.85 1.95 18.79
C ARG A 3 -3.55 3.42 18.50
N GLN A 4 -2.57 3.65 17.65
CA GLN A 4 -2.16 4.99 17.28
C GLN A 4 -2.39 5.22 15.80
N GLU A 5 -2.97 6.35 15.48
CA GLU A 5 -3.17 6.76 14.09
C GLU A 5 -1.84 7.16 13.47
N VAL A 6 -1.60 6.69 12.25
CA VAL A 6 -0.46 7.09 11.43
C VAL A 6 -0.98 8.00 10.32
N SER A 7 -0.34 9.14 10.16
CA SER A 7 -0.72 10.12 9.13
C SER A 7 0.53 10.77 8.58
N THR A 8 0.60 10.91 7.26
CA THR A 8 1.73 11.55 6.59
C THR A 8 1.28 12.25 5.32
N PRO A 9 1.83 13.43 5.02
CA PRO A 9 1.58 14.09 3.73
C PRO A 9 2.32 13.41 2.58
N GLY A 10 3.21 12.46 2.87
CA GLY A 10 3.93 11.69 1.85
C GLY A 10 3.08 10.63 1.15
N ALA A 11 1.84 10.43 1.59
CA ALA A 11 0.88 9.54 0.95
C ALA A 11 -0.47 10.26 0.85
N PRO A 12 -1.38 9.79 -0.02
CA PRO A 12 -2.70 10.41 -0.15
C PRO A 12 -3.44 10.45 1.18
N ALA A 13 -4.05 11.60 1.48
CA ALA A 13 -4.80 11.78 2.72
C ALA A 13 -5.98 10.82 2.79
N ALA A 14 -6.26 10.32 3.99
CA ALA A 14 -7.45 9.51 4.23
C ALA A 14 -8.69 10.41 4.15
N ILE A 15 -9.59 10.06 3.25
CA ILE A 15 -10.85 10.79 3.06
C ILE A 15 -11.97 9.86 3.52
N GLY A 16 -12.54 10.16 4.69
CA GLY A 16 -13.58 9.35 5.29
C GLY A 16 -13.15 8.82 6.67
N PRO A 17 -13.95 7.93 7.26
CA PRO A 17 -13.72 7.46 8.63
C PRO A 17 -12.68 6.32 8.68
N TYR A 18 -11.46 6.60 8.24
CA TYR A 18 -10.35 5.64 8.33
C TYR A 18 -9.02 6.39 8.44
N SER A 19 -7.99 5.70 8.92
CA SER A 19 -6.63 6.20 9.01
C SER A 19 -5.78 5.63 7.88
N GLN A 20 -4.70 6.30 7.52
CA GLN A 20 -3.73 5.74 6.56
C GLN A 20 -3.14 4.44 7.09
N ALA A 21 -2.88 4.39 8.39
CA ALA A 21 -2.48 3.16 9.07
C ALA A 21 -2.76 3.27 10.56
N ILE A 22 -2.76 2.12 11.23
CA ILE A 22 -2.83 2.01 12.68
C ILE A 22 -1.58 1.27 13.15
N ALA A 23 -0.90 1.85 14.15
CA ALA A 23 0.23 1.21 14.80
C ALA A 23 -0.20 0.71 16.18
N ILE A 24 0.11 -0.55 16.48
CA ILE A 24 -0.17 -1.15 17.80
C ILE A 24 0.77 -2.34 18.01
N ASP A 25 1.42 -2.39 19.16
CA ASP A 25 2.28 -3.52 19.58
C ASP A 25 3.38 -3.89 18.56
N GLY A 26 3.93 -2.88 17.89
CA GLY A 26 4.92 -3.10 16.83
C GLY A 26 4.31 -3.45 15.48
N PHE A 27 3.02 -3.73 15.43
CA PHE A 27 2.33 -3.95 14.16
C PHE A 27 1.92 -2.62 13.54
N VAL A 28 1.97 -2.57 12.21
CA VAL A 28 1.46 -1.45 11.43
C VAL A 28 0.48 -2.03 10.42
N PHE A 29 -0.79 -1.67 10.57
CA PHE A 29 -1.86 -2.12 9.68
C PHE A 29 -2.15 -0.98 8.72
N CYS A 30 -1.66 -1.10 7.47
CA CYS A 30 -1.85 -0.07 6.46
C CYS A 30 -3.17 -0.28 5.74
N SER A 31 -3.94 0.79 5.63
CA SER A 31 -5.08 0.82 4.72
C SER A 31 -4.62 0.59 3.29
N GLY A 32 -5.51 0.15 2.42
CA GLY A 32 -5.19 0.00 1.01
C GLY A 32 -4.80 1.32 0.39
N GLN A 33 -3.74 1.32 -0.42
CA GLN A 33 -3.30 2.47 -1.19
C GLN A 33 -3.57 2.22 -2.67
N VAL A 34 -4.05 3.25 -3.34
CA VAL A 34 -4.12 3.29 -4.80
C VAL A 34 -3.06 4.26 -5.31
N GLY A 35 -2.82 4.27 -6.60
CA GLY A 35 -1.71 5.02 -7.18
C GLY A 35 -1.97 6.51 -7.37
N LEU A 36 -2.43 7.20 -6.32
CA LEU A 36 -2.63 8.64 -6.35
C LEU A 36 -1.33 9.38 -6.00
N ASP A 37 -1.10 10.49 -6.67
CA ASP A 37 -0.04 11.42 -6.29
C ASP A 37 -0.49 12.15 -5.01
N PRO A 38 0.30 12.14 -3.94
CA PRO A 38 -0.13 12.74 -2.67
C PRO A 38 -0.25 14.27 -2.73
N ILE A 39 0.41 14.91 -3.68
CA ILE A 39 0.38 16.37 -3.83
C ILE A 39 -0.77 16.81 -4.71
N THR A 40 -0.92 16.21 -5.90
CA THR A 40 -1.91 16.62 -6.88
C THR A 40 -3.25 15.91 -6.72
N GLY A 41 -3.26 14.74 -6.08
CA GLY A 41 -4.43 13.88 -5.96
C GLY A 41 -4.80 13.17 -7.26
N GLN A 42 -3.92 13.22 -8.27
CA GLN A 42 -4.19 12.59 -9.56
C GLN A 42 -3.74 11.14 -9.57
N LEU A 43 -4.54 10.29 -10.19
CA LEU A 43 -4.22 8.88 -10.38
C LEU A 43 -3.14 8.72 -11.44
N GLY A 44 -2.22 7.79 -11.23
CA GLY A 44 -1.20 7.45 -12.20
C GLY A 44 -1.80 7.00 -13.52
N ASP A 45 -1.03 7.15 -14.60
CA ASP A 45 -1.48 6.82 -15.95
C ASP A 45 -1.12 5.36 -16.28
N GLY A 46 -2.14 4.51 -16.27
CA GLY A 46 -1.99 3.09 -16.56
C GLY A 46 -1.46 2.26 -15.39
N ILE A 47 -1.42 0.95 -15.61
CA ILE A 47 -1.14 -0.02 -14.54
C ILE A 47 0.29 0.11 -13.99
N GLU A 48 1.26 0.40 -14.85
CA GLU A 48 2.65 0.49 -14.41
C GLU A 48 2.85 1.68 -13.47
N ASP A 49 2.41 2.87 -13.87
CA ASP A 49 2.55 4.08 -13.08
C ASP A 49 1.73 3.98 -11.78
N GLN A 50 0.52 3.44 -11.86
CA GLN A 50 -0.31 3.28 -10.67
C GLN A 50 0.31 2.30 -9.67
N THR A 51 0.88 1.20 -10.15
CA THR A 51 1.52 0.22 -9.25
C THR A 51 2.75 0.82 -8.57
N GLU A 52 3.58 1.52 -9.32
CA GLU A 52 4.76 2.17 -8.76
C GLU A 52 4.37 3.18 -7.69
N ARG A 53 3.40 4.04 -7.97
CA ARG A 53 2.92 5.04 -7.00
C ARG A 53 2.29 4.40 -5.77
N THR A 54 1.55 3.31 -5.96
CA THR A 54 0.95 2.57 -4.85
C THR A 54 2.03 2.07 -3.89
N MET A 55 3.11 1.50 -4.42
CA MET A 55 4.21 1.01 -3.59
C MET A 55 4.93 2.15 -2.86
N LEU A 56 5.15 3.28 -3.54
CA LEU A 56 5.74 4.46 -2.92
C LEU A 56 4.85 5.02 -1.81
N ASN A 57 3.54 5.02 -2.00
CA ASN A 57 2.60 5.48 -0.99
C ASN A 57 2.63 4.59 0.26
N LEU A 58 2.68 3.27 0.06
CA LEU A 58 2.82 2.32 1.18
C LEU A 58 4.13 2.55 1.93
N GLU A 59 5.22 2.74 1.21
CA GLU A 59 6.52 3.00 1.82
C GLU A 59 6.49 4.26 2.70
N ALA A 60 5.85 5.32 2.21
CA ALA A 60 5.73 6.57 2.96
C ALA A 60 4.92 6.39 4.25
N VAL A 61 3.83 5.63 4.19
CA VAL A 61 2.99 5.35 5.37
C VAL A 61 3.78 4.53 6.39
N LEU A 62 4.48 3.50 5.93
CA LEU A 62 5.31 2.66 6.81
C LEU A 62 6.41 3.49 7.48
N ALA A 63 7.09 4.34 6.71
CA ALA A 63 8.14 5.21 7.25
C ALA A 63 7.59 6.15 8.33
N ALA A 64 6.40 6.69 8.14
CA ALA A 64 5.75 7.54 9.14
C ALA A 64 5.45 6.79 10.44
N ALA A 65 5.30 5.48 10.36
CA ALA A 65 5.09 4.62 11.53
C ALA A 65 6.39 4.08 12.13
N GLY A 66 7.54 4.46 11.58
CA GLY A 66 8.84 3.96 12.03
C GLY A 66 9.20 2.60 11.49
N ALA A 67 8.49 2.11 10.49
CA ALA A 67 8.72 0.82 9.85
C ALA A 67 9.29 0.99 8.44
N SER A 68 9.62 -0.11 7.80
CA SER A 68 10.15 -0.11 6.44
C SER A 68 9.55 -1.24 5.62
N MET A 69 9.86 -1.26 4.34
CA MET A 69 9.40 -2.34 3.45
C MET A 69 9.89 -3.71 3.90
N ALA A 70 11.07 -3.78 4.55
CA ALA A 70 11.60 -5.03 5.09
C ALA A 70 10.76 -5.60 6.24
N ASP A 71 9.90 -4.78 6.85
CA ASP A 71 9.08 -5.19 7.98
C ASP A 71 7.72 -5.76 7.57
N ILE A 72 7.38 -5.71 6.28
CA ILE A 72 6.09 -6.21 5.81
C ILE A 72 6.01 -7.73 5.97
N VAL A 73 4.93 -8.21 6.56
CA VAL A 73 4.70 -9.65 6.77
C VAL A 73 3.58 -10.17 5.87
N LYS A 74 2.65 -9.32 5.46
CA LYS A 74 1.50 -9.73 4.65
C LYS A 74 1.05 -8.58 3.76
N THR A 75 0.73 -8.89 2.51
CA THR A 75 0.09 -7.94 1.60
C THR A 75 -1.12 -8.59 0.93
N THR A 76 -2.04 -7.76 0.47
CA THR A 76 -3.10 -8.16 -0.45
C THR A 76 -3.08 -7.19 -1.63
N ILE A 77 -3.05 -7.73 -2.82
CA ILE A 77 -3.11 -6.95 -4.06
C ILE A 77 -4.49 -7.15 -4.68
N PHE A 78 -5.19 -6.04 -4.90
CA PHE A 78 -6.50 -6.02 -5.56
C PHE A 78 -6.32 -5.44 -6.95
N LEU A 79 -6.76 -6.18 -7.96
CA LEU A 79 -6.68 -5.76 -9.37
C LEU A 79 -8.08 -5.72 -9.97
N THR A 80 -8.35 -4.75 -10.82
CA THR A 80 -9.61 -4.76 -11.58
C THR A 80 -9.55 -5.71 -12.77
N ASP A 81 -8.35 -6.16 -13.15
CA ASP A 81 -8.16 -7.13 -14.23
C ASP A 81 -6.88 -7.93 -13.97
N LEU A 82 -7.01 -9.24 -13.80
CA LEU A 82 -5.86 -10.13 -13.56
C LEU A 82 -4.92 -10.25 -14.77
N VAL A 83 -5.32 -9.75 -15.94
CA VAL A 83 -4.40 -9.66 -17.09
C VAL A 83 -3.15 -8.87 -16.75
N ASN A 84 -3.24 -7.95 -15.78
CA ASN A 84 -2.13 -7.12 -15.33
C ASN A 84 -1.22 -7.79 -14.28
N PHE A 85 -1.49 -9.06 -13.94
CA PHE A 85 -0.79 -9.76 -12.86
C PHE A 85 0.73 -9.75 -13.03
N SER A 86 1.23 -10.08 -14.23
CA SER A 86 2.68 -10.15 -14.48
C SER A 86 3.35 -8.79 -14.36
N THR A 87 2.72 -7.74 -14.89
CA THR A 87 3.25 -6.38 -14.83
C THR A 87 3.32 -5.90 -13.39
N VAL A 88 2.25 -6.13 -12.62
CA VAL A 88 2.20 -5.74 -11.21
C VAL A 88 3.24 -6.50 -10.41
N ASN A 89 3.38 -7.81 -10.65
CA ASN A 89 4.39 -8.63 -9.97
C ASN A 89 5.80 -8.10 -10.16
N ALA A 90 6.16 -7.70 -11.37
CA ALA A 90 7.50 -7.20 -11.66
C ALA A 90 7.80 -5.93 -10.87
N ILE A 91 6.85 -4.99 -10.83
CA ILE A 91 7.01 -3.73 -10.10
C ILE A 91 7.00 -3.99 -8.59
N TYR A 92 6.04 -4.76 -8.11
CA TYR A 92 5.94 -5.15 -6.70
C TYR A 92 7.26 -5.75 -6.22
N SER A 93 7.79 -6.70 -6.98
CA SER A 93 9.04 -7.39 -6.65
C SER A 93 10.20 -6.42 -6.48
N SER A 94 10.26 -5.36 -7.27
CA SER A 94 11.35 -4.38 -7.22
C SER A 94 11.36 -3.58 -5.92
N HIS A 95 10.23 -3.56 -5.18
CA HIS A 95 10.11 -2.84 -3.90
C HIS A 95 10.22 -3.75 -2.69
N ILE A 96 10.26 -5.06 -2.87
CA ILE A 96 10.31 -6.00 -1.75
C ILE A 96 11.76 -6.16 -1.29
N VAL A 97 11.96 -6.06 0.02
CA VAL A 97 13.27 -6.17 0.67
C VAL A 97 13.28 -7.40 1.56
N GLY A 98 14.30 -8.25 1.39
CA GLY A 98 14.44 -9.49 2.17
C GLY A 98 13.48 -10.58 1.71
N PRO A 99 13.10 -11.51 2.58
CA PRO A 99 12.14 -12.56 2.22
C PRO A 99 10.79 -11.94 1.83
N ALA A 100 10.20 -12.44 0.76
CA ALA A 100 8.91 -11.91 0.30
C ALA A 100 7.83 -12.15 1.36
N PRO A 101 6.96 -11.15 1.62
CA PRO A 101 5.85 -11.34 2.55
C PRO A 101 4.83 -12.34 2.01
N ALA A 102 4.01 -12.88 2.90
CA ALA A 102 2.86 -13.65 2.48
C ALA A 102 1.92 -12.74 1.69
N ARG A 103 1.26 -13.27 0.65
CA ARG A 103 0.44 -12.44 -0.24
C ARG A 103 -0.75 -13.19 -0.81
N SER A 104 -1.85 -12.46 -1.00
CA SER A 104 -2.95 -12.87 -1.86
C SER A 104 -3.13 -11.83 -2.96
N THR A 105 -3.47 -12.26 -4.16
CA THR A 105 -3.79 -11.37 -5.27
C THR A 105 -5.14 -11.78 -5.84
N VAL A 106 -6.08 -10.84 -5.92
CA VAL A 106 -7.45 -11.12 -6.32
C VAL A 106 -7.93 -10.07 -7.32
N GLN A 107 -8.88 -10.47 -8.16
CA GLN A 107 -9.58 -9.55 -9.03
C GLN A 107 -10.85 -9.07 -8.33
N VAL A 108 -11.12 -7.77 -8.41
CA VAL A 108 -12.32 -7.15 -7.85
C VAL A 108 -13.09 -6.43 -8.94
N ALA A 109 -14.37 -6.15 -8.67
CA ALA A 109 -15.23 -5.51 -9.67
C ALA A 109 -14.82 -4.07 -9.95
N ALA A 110 -14.37 -3.33 -8.93
CA ALA A 110 -13.97 -1.92 -9.06
C ALA A 110 -13.16 -1.51 -7.84
N LEU A 111 -12.39 -0.43 -7.99
CA LEU A 111 -11.60 0.17 -6.92
C LEU A 111 -11.92 1.66 -6.82
N PRO A 112 -11.63 2.29 -5.66
CA PRO A 112 -11.84 3.73 -5.49
C PRO A 112 -11.09 4.52 -6.56
N ARG A 113 -11.68 5.63 -6.99
CA ARG A 113 -11.10 6.57 -7.95
C ARG A 113 -10.83 5.95 -9.31
N SER A 114 -11.54 4.87 -9.65
CA SER A 114 -11.31 4.11 -10.89
C SER A 114 -9.89 3.57 -11.00
N ALA A 115 -9.24 3.30 -9.88
CA ALA A 115 -7.90 2.74 -9.85
C ALA A 115 -7.89 1.33 -10.43
N LEU A 116 -6.76 0.95 -11.01
CA LEU A 116 -6.54 -0.38 -11.58
C LEU A 116 -5.93 -1.34 -10.57
N VAL A 117 -5.31 -0.81 -9.52
CA VAL A 117 -4.62 -1.60 -8.49
C VAL A 117 -4.76 -0.91 -7.15
N GLU A 118 -4.91 -1.73 -6.10
CA GLU A 118 -4.87 -1.29 -4.71
C GLU A 118 -4.07 -2.33 -3.93
N ILE A 119 -3.24 -1.89 -3.00
CA ILE A 119 -2.43 -2.79 -2.18
C ILE A 119 -2.52 -2.37 -0.72
N GLU A 120 -2.82 -3.34 0.14
CA GLU A 120 -2.77 -3.15 1.59
C GLU A 120 -1.62 -3.97 2.16
N ALA A 121 -1.14 -3.59 3.33
CA ALA A 121 -0.01 -4.27 3.95
C ALA A 121 -0.15 -4.29 5.47
N THR A 122 0.40 -5.36 6.06
CA THR A 122 0.62 -5.45 7.50
C THR A 122 2.10 -5.63 7.71
N ALA A 123 2.69 -4.81 8.57
CA ALA A 123 4.11 -4.87 8.91
C ALA A 123 4.26 -5.04 10.41
N ARG A 124 5.43 -5.54 10.82
CA ARG A 124 5.79 -5.59 12.23
C ARG A 124 7.26 -5.26 12.38
N HIS A 125 7.56 -4.32 13.25
CA HIS A 125 8.93 -3.95 13.52
C HIS A 125 9.21 -4.04 15.02
N ALA A 126 10.47 -4.35 15.35
CA ALA A 126 10.94 -4.28 16.72
C ALA A 126 11.20 -2.81 17.02
N SER A 127 10.58 -2.30 18.05
CA SER A 127 10.76 -0.89 18.41
C SER A 127 11.93 -0.70 19.37
#